data_b8b04011a23691c988b1c2fa1a6d7b58
#
_entry.id   b8b04011a23691c988b1c2fa1a6d7b58
#
_cell.length_a   1.000
_cell.length_b   1.000
_cell.length_c   1.000
_cell.angle_alpha   90.00
_cell.angle_beta   90.00
_cell.angle_gamma   90.00
#
_symmetry.space_group_name_H-M   'P 1'
#
loop_
_entity.id
_entity.type
_entity.pdbx_description
1 polymer ?
#
loop_
_entity_poly.entity_id
_entity_poly.type
_entity_poly.pdbx_seq_one_letter_code
_entity_poly.pdbx_strand_id
1 'polypeptide(L)'
;GKDGLLEATMRHVLSDLGTAVLERRTALGNAPPEAHLRAIIDGNFDRSQTSQSVMKTWLAFWASSMHHRPLQRLQRVNDRRLYSNLSCQFRRVLPKQEARDAARGLAALIDGLWLRGALAPEGLNVERARQLAYDYVRVQLDAARHTRTRANDYA
;
A
#
# COMPACT_ATOMS: atom_id res chain seq x y z
N GLY A 1 17.70 -23.98 1.47
CA GLY A 1 16.45 -24.71 1.48
C GLY A 1 15.30 -23.91 0.91
N LYS A 2 14.12 -24.45 1.06
CA LYS A 2 12.87 -23.86 0.51
C LYS A 2 12.61 -22.43 1.02
N ASP A 3 12.83 -22.20 2.32
CA ASP A 3 12.63 -20.87 2.92
C ASP A 3 13.72 -19.87 2.51
N GLY A 4 14.95 -20.34 2.30
CA GLY A 4 16.03 -19.51 1.79
C GLY A 4 15.80 -19.05 0.35
N LEU A 5 15.26 -19.92 -0.48
CA LEU A 5 14.87 -19.56 -1.85
C LEU A 5 13.71 -18.55 -1.85
N LEU A 6 12.71 -18.76 -1.00
CA LEU A 6 11.58 -17.85 -0.85
C LEU A 6 12.05 -16.47 -0.36
N GLU A 7 12.97 -16.42 0.60
CA GLU A 7 13.54 -15.17 1.08
C GLU A 7 14.25 -14.39 -0.04
N ALA A 8 15.10 -15.07 -0.82
CA ALA A 8 15.82 -14.46 -1.93
C ALA A 8 14.85 -13.94 -3.00
N THR A 9 13.83 -14.71 -3.34
CA THR A 9 12.80 -14.31 -4.30
C THR A 9 12.03 -13.10 -3.80
N MET A 10 11.62 -13.10 -2.53
CA MET A 10 10.88 -11.98 -1.96
C MET A 10 11.71 -10.70 -1.84
N ARG A 11 13.00 -10.80 -1.57
CA ARG A 11 13.89 -9.62 -1.61
C ARG A 11 13.87 -8.96 -2.97
N HIS A 12 13.86 -9.75 -4.03
CA HIS A 12 13.75 -9.25 -5.40
C HIS A 12 12.38 -8.62 -5.67
N VAL A 13 11.31 -9.31 -5.31
CA VAL A 13 9.93 -8.80 -5.45
C VAL A 13 9.72 -7.49 -4.69
N LEU A 14 10.24 -7.39 -3.46
CA LEU A 14 10.14 -6.18 -2.66
C LEU A 14 11.00 -5.04 -3.22
N SER A 15 12.15 -5.34 -3.82
CA SER A 15 12.96 -4.37 -4.54
C SER A 15 12.20 -3.79 -5.74
N ASP A 16 11.53 -4.62 -6.51
CA ASP A 16 10.69 -4.18 -7.63
C ASP A 16 9.52 -3.30 -7.15
N LEU A 17 8.89 -3.67 -6.04
CA LEU A 17 7.84 -2.86 -5.43
C LEU A 17 8.36 -1.47 -5.02
N GLY A 18 9.49 -1.42 -4.34
CA GLY A 18 10.13 -0.17 -3.93
C GLY A 18 10.45 0.73 -5.11
N THR A 19 10.99 0.16 -6.19
CA THR A 19 11.29 0.87 -7.43
C THR A 19 10.03 1.41 -8.09
N ALA A 20 8.97 0.60 -8.19
CA ALA A 20 7.71 1.00 -8.80
C ALA A 20 7.07 2.19 -8.06
N VAL A 21 7.10 2.18 -6.73
CA VAL A 21 6.59 3.29 -5.91
C VAL A 21 7.48 4.53 -6.05
N LEU A 22 8.79 4.36 -5.92
CA LEU A 22 9.75 5.47 -5.96
C LEU A 22 9.72 6.21 -7.30
N GLU A 23 9.71 5.50 -8.41
CA GLU A 23 9.67 6.10 -9.76
C GLU A 23 8.42 6.97 -9.94
N ARG A 24 7.27 6.47 -9.54
CA ARG A 24 6.01 7.22 -9.65
C ARG A 24 6.00 8.46 -8.76
N ARG A 25 6.51 8.36 -7.55
CA ARG A 25 6.58 9.49 -6.62
C ARG A 25 7.60 10.53 -7.06
N THR A 26 8.75 10.11 -7.54
CA THR A 26 9.80 11.02 -8.04
C THR A 26 9.28 11.84 -9.24
N ALA A 27 8.52 11.22 -10.14
CA ALA A 27 7.92 11.91 -11.28
C ALA A 27 6.92 13.01 -10.86
N LEU A 28 6.32 12.89 -9.68
CA LEU A 28 5.34 13.86 -9.18
C LEU A 28 5.97 15.10 -8.53
N GLY A 29 7.21 15.00 -8.03
CA GLY A 29 7.86 16.11 -7.32
C GLY A 29 7.04 16.60 -6.12
N ASN A 30 6.72 17.89 -6.08
CA ASN A 30 5.97 18.54 -5.01
C ASN A 30 4.45 18.50 -5.18
N ALA A 31 3.93 17.47 -5.83
CA ALA A 31 2.50 17.31 -6.02
C ALA A 31 1.72 17.21 -4.69
N PRO A 32 0.39 17.45 -4.71
CA PRO A 32 -0.44 17.32 -3.50
C PRO A 32 -0.39 15.90 -2.91
N PRO A 33 -0.72 15.75 -1.61
CA PRO A 33 -0.72 14.45 -0.94
C PRO A 33 -1.56 13.39 -1.64
N GLU A 34 -2.71 13.75 -2.18
CA GLU A 34 -3.58 12.83 -2.92
C GLU A 34 -2.85 12.18 -4.10
N ALA A 35 -2.09 12.96 -4.86
CA ALA A 35 -1.31 12.44 -6.00
C ALA A 35 -0.24 11.44 -5.53
N HIS A 36 0.47 11.73 -4.44
CA HIS A 36 1.45 10.82 -3.87
C HIS A 36 0.82 9.54 -3.31
N LEU A 37 -0.34 9.65 -2.67
CA LEU A 37 -1.08 8.48 -2.19
C LEU A 37 -1.50 7.58 -3.35
N ARG A 38 -1.99 8.16 -4.44
CA ARG A 38 -2.32 7.40 -5.67
C ARG A 38 -1.09 6.72 -6.27
N ALA A 39 0.06 7.41 -6.28
CA ALA A 39 1.31 6.83 -6.77
C ALA A 39 1.75 5.60 -5.95
N ILE A 40 1.58 5.65 -4.62
CA ILE A 40 1.87 4.51 -3.74
C ILE A 40 0.90 3.35 -4.04
N ILE A 41 -0.38 3.63 -4.20
CA ILE A 41 -1.38 2.62 -4.61
C ILE A 41 -0.97 1.99 -5.94
N ASP A 42 -0.67 2.79 -6.95
CA ASP A 42 -0.31 2.31 -8.28
C ASP A 42 0.95 1.45 -8.28
N GLY A 43 1.93 1.81 -7.45
CA GLY A 43 3.13 1.00 -7.27
C GLY A 43 2.84 -0.38 -6.69
N ASN A 44 1.91 -0.46 -5.74
CA ASN A 44 1.49 -1.73 -5.14
C ASN A 44 0.69 -2.61 -6.10
N PHE A 45 0.08 -2.04 -7.14
CA PHE A 45 -0.63 -2.75 -8.20
C PHE A 45 0.12 -2.75 -9.53
N ASP A 46 1.42 -2.46 -9.50
CA ASP A 46 2.27 -2.53 -10.67
C ASP A 46 2.33 -3.96 -11.24
N ARG A 47 2.61 -4.08 -12.53
CA ARG A 47 2.72 -5.39 -13.20
C ARG A 47 3.73 -6.32 -12.53
N SER A 48 4.82 -5.75 -11.99
CA SER A 48 5.82 -6.52 -11.23
C SER A 48 5.25 -7.20 -9.98
N GLN A 49 4.09 -6.76 -9.49
CA GLN A 49 3.45 -7.27 -8.27
C GLN A 49 2.19 -8.09 -8.55
N THR A 50 1.63 -8.03 -9.75
CA THR A 50 0.31 -8.58 -10.06
C THR A 50 0.32 -9.75 -11.04
N SER A 51 1.48 -10.21 -11.49
CA SER A 51 1.58 -11.44 -12.26
C SER A 51 1.20 -12.66 -11.39
N GLN A 52 0.66 -13.71 -12.00
CA GLN A 52 0.24 -14.90 -11.26
C GLN A 52 1.37 -15.51 -10.42
N SER A 53 2.58 -15.61 -10.99
CA SER A 53 3.72 -16.18 -10.28
C SER A 53 4.14 -15.36 -9.07
N VAL A 54 4.14 -14.03 -9.19
CA VAL A 54 4.46 -13.11 -8.08
C VAL A 54 3.37 -13.17 -7.01
N MET A 55 2.10 -13.23 -7.40
CA MET A 55 0.99 -13.34 -6.45
C MET A 55 1.06 -14.64 -5.63
N LYS A 56 1.40 -15.75 -6.26
CA LYS A 56 1.65 -17.02 -5.55
C LYS A 56 2.82 -16.91 -4.58
N THR A 57 3.89 -16.25 -4.98
CA THR A 57 5.06 -16.00 -4.14
C THR A 57 4.69 -15.17 -2.91
N TRP A 58 3.90 -14.12 -3.08
CA TRP A 58 3.39 -13.31 -1.97
C TRP A 58 2.57 -14.12 -0.97
N LEU A 59 1.68 -14.98 -1.46
CA LEU A 59 0.85 -15.84 -0.59
C LEU A 59 1.72 -16.82 0.21
N ALA A 60 2.69 -17.46 -0.45
CA ALA A 60 3.65 -18.34 0.22
C ALA A 60 4.49 -17.59 1.25
N PHE A 61 4.91 -16.38 0.93
CA PHE A 61 5.67 -15.51 1.82
C PHE A 61 4.87 -15.15 3.08
N TRP A 62 3.64 -14.69 2.93
CA TRP A 62 2.79 -14.34 4.08
C TRP A 62 2.56 -15.54 4.99
N ALA A 63 2.25 -16.70 4.43
CA ALA A 63 2.07 -17.93 5.20
C ALA A 63 3.35 -18.32 5.96
N SER A 64 4.49 -18.30 5.29
CA SER A 64 5.77 -18.69 5.87
C SER A 64 6.33 -17.67 6.87
N SER A 65 6.01 -16.40 6.69
CA SER A 65 6.45 -15.33 7.61
C SER A 65 5.92 -15.50 9.03
N MET A 66 4.83 -16.24 9.19
CA MET A 66 4.28 -16.56 10.51
C MET A 66 5.15 -17.53 11.31
N HIS A 67 6.03 -18.28 10.66
CA HIS A 67 6.79 -19.38 11.27
C HIS A 67 8.31 -19.28 11.09
N HIS A 68 8.79 -18.37 10.21
CA HIS A 68 10.20 -18.27 9.85
C HIS A 68 10.71 -16.85 10.09
N ARG A 69 11.66 -16.68 11.03
CA ARG A 69 12.13 -15.36 11.47
C ARG A 69 12.68 -14.45 10.38
N PRO A 70 13.53 -14.92 9.44
CA PRO A 70 14.00 -14.04 8.37
C PRO A 70 12.88 -13.49 7.51
N LEU A 71 11.86 -14.29 7.19
CA LEU A 71 10.69 -13.85 6.43
C LEU A 71 9.81 -12.90 7.26
N GLN A 72 9.67 -13.15 8.55
CA GLN A 72 8.96 -12.27 9.47
C GLN A 72 9.60 -10.87 9.53
N ARG A 73 10.93 -10.80 9.58
CA ARG A 73 11.66 -9.53 9.55
C ARG A 73 11.43 -8.78 8.25
N LEU A 74 11.48 -9.50 7.14
CA LEU A 74 11.26 -8.95 5.80
C LEU A 74 9.84 -8.37 5.68
N GLN A 75 8.84 -9.09 6.19
CA GLN A 75 7.45 -8.62 6.24
C GLN A 75 7.31 -7.36 7.10
N ARG A 76 7.96 -7.29 8.24
CA ARG A 76 7.95 -6.09 9.10
C ARG A 76 8.54 -4.88 8.40
N VAL A 77 9.64 -5.06 7.66
CA VAL A 77 10.26 -3.98 6.88
C VAL A 77 9.30 -3.48 5.81
N ASN A 78 8.65 -4.39 5.09
CA ASN A 78 7.66 -4.05 4.08
C ASN A 78 6.49 -3.27 4.69
N ASP A 79 5.92 -3.75 5.78
CA ASP A 79 4.81 -3.10 6.47
C ASP A 79 5.17 -1.68 6.95
N ARG A 80 6.37 -1.51 7.51
CA ARG A 80 6.84 -0.20 7.95
C ARG A 80 7.00 0.78 6.81
N ARG A 81 7.54 0.33 5.67
CA ARG A 81 7.70 1.19 4.49
C ARG A 81 6.36 1.65 3.96
N LEU A 82 5.43 0.74 3.77
CA LEU A 82 4.10 1.07 3.29
C LEU A 82 3.40 2.03 4.26
N TYR A 83 3.34 1.68 5.52
CA TYR A 83 2.72 2.51 6.55
C TYR A 83 3.37 3.90 6.64
N SER A 84 4.69 3.98 6.66
CA SER A 84 5.43 5.23 6.74
C SER A 84 5.18 6.12 5.52
N ASN A 85 5.22 5.55 4.32
CA ASN A 85 4.93 6.28 3.09
C ASN A 85 3.51 6.85 3.09
N LEU A 86 2.53 6.05 3.50
CA LEU A 86 1.13 6.47 3.54
C LEU A 86 0.89 7.51 4.64
N SER A 87 1.35 7.26 5.86
CA SER A 87 1.12 8.16 6.99
C SER A 87 1.79 9.52 6.78
N CYS A 88 2.97 9.55 6.17
CA CYS A 88 3.67 10.79 5.83
C CYS A 88 2.80 11.69 4.94
N GLN A 89 2.12 11.13 3.94
CA GLN A 89 1.26 11.89 3.05
C GLN A 89 -0.06 12.31 3.74
N PHE A 90 -0.70 11.42 4.47
CA PHE A 90 -1.89 11.77 5.23
C PHE A 90 -1.62 12.85 6.29
N ARG A 91 -0.42 12.85 6.90
CA ARG A 91 -0.01 13.88 7.86
C ARG A 91 0.02 15.28 7.29
N ARG A 92 0.17 15.44 6.00
CA ARG A 92 0.13 16.74 5.33
C ARG A 92 -1.25 17.39 5.36
N VAL A 93 -2.30 16.61 5.62
CA VAL A 93 -3.70 17.04 5.59
C VAL A 93 -4.42 16.76 6.92
N LEU A 94 -4.13 15.62 7.55
CA LEU A 94 -4.82 15.13 8.74
C LEU A 94 -3.99 15.30 10.01
N PRO A 95 -4.65 15.48 11.17
CA PRO A 95 -3.97 15.37 12.47
C PRO A 95 -3.32 13.99 12.63
N LYS A 96 -2.35 13.90 13.55
CA LYS A 96 -1.48 12.73 13.69
C LYS A 96 -2.22 11.40 13.84
N GLN A 97 -3.21 11.33 14.72
CA GLN A 97 -3.90 10.06 14.97
C GLN A 97 -4.78 9.64 13.78
N GLU A 98 -5.51 10.60 13.22
CA GLU A 98 -6.35 10.35 12.04
C GLU A 98 -5.49 9.95 10.82
N ALA A 99 -4.32 10.56 10.66
CA ALA A 99 -3.39 10.19 9.60
C ALA A 99 -2.87 8.76 9.76
N ARG A 100 -2.56 8.35 10.98
CA ARG A 100 -2.15 6.98 11.29
C ARG A 100 -3.25 5.96 11.00
N ASP A 101 -4.47 6.28 11.41
CA ASP A 101 -5.63 5.40 11.20
C ASP A 101 -5.97 5.29 9.70
N ALA A 102 -5.95 6.42 8.98
CA ALA A 102 -6.15 6.42 7.53
C ALA A 102 -5.08 5.58 6.80
N ALA A 103 -3.83 5.72 7.20
CA ALA A 103 -2.71 4.95 6.63
C ALA A 103 -2.87 3.44 6.88
N ARG A 104 -3.22 3.05 8.10
CA ARG A 104 -3.49 1.65 8.43
C ARG A 104 -4.65 1.07 7.65
N GLY A 105 -5.73 1.84 7.54
CA GLY A 105 -6.90 1.43 6.76
C GLY A 105 -6.57 1.27 5.28
N LEU A 106 -5.81 2.18 4.70
CA LEU A 106 -5.40 2.08 3.30
C LEU A 106 -4.47 0.89 3.05
N ALA A 107 -3.49 0.67 3.94
CA ALA A 107 -2.60 -0.49 3.84
C ALA A 107 -3.40 -1.81 3.89
N ALA A 108 -4.33 -1.92 4.82
CA ALA A 108 -5.20 -3.09 4.93
C ALA A 108 -6.10 -3.27 3.70
N LEU A 109 -6.61 -2.17 3.14
CA LEU A 109 -7.43 -2.21 1.92
C LEU A 109 -6.61 -2.67 0.71
N ILE A 110 -5.41 -2.16 0.54
CA ILE A 110 -4.49 -2.60 -0.54
C ILE A 110 -4.24 -4.10 -0.42
N ASP A 111 -3.85 -4.57 0.75
CA ASP A 111 -3.58 -5.99 1.00
C ASP A 111 -4.83 -6.85 0.77
N GLY A 112 -5.98 -6.39 1.24
CA GLY A 112 -7.25 -7.11 1.07
C GLY A 112 -7.71 -7.19 -0.38
N LEU A 113 -7.62 -6.12 -1.12
CA LEU A 113 -7.94 -6.09 -2.56
C LEU A 113 -7.03 -7.03 -3.35
N TRP A 114 -5.74 -6.99 -3.05
CA TRP A 114 -4.74 -7.84 -3.66
C TRP A 114 -4.99 -9.31 -3.35
N LEU A 115 -5.21 -9.66 -2.08
CA LEU A 115 -5.46 -11.02 -1.63
C LEU A 115 -6.74 -11.60 -2.25
N ARG A 116 -7.82 -10.83 -2.23
CA ARG A 116 -9.10 -11.27 -2.81
C ARG A 116 -8.98 -11.46 -4.32
N GLY A 117 -8.24 -10.62 -4.99
CA GLY A 117 -7.96 -10.77 -6.41
C GLY A 117 -7.11 -12.01 -6.72
N ALA A 118 -6.10 -12.29 -5.89
CA ALA A 118 -5.26 -13.47 -6.02
C ALA A 118 -6.05 -14.78 -5.85
N LEU A 119 -7.07 -14.78 -4.99
CA LEU A 119 -7.90 -15.94 -4.71
C LEU A 119 -9.10 -16.06 -5.65
N ALA A 120 -9.44 -15.02 -6.40
CA ALA A 120 -10.57 -15.04 -7.32
C ALA A 120 -10.27 -15.91 -8.56
N PRO A 121 -11.23 -16.74 -9.03
CA PRO A 121 -11.03 -17.55 -10.23
C PRO A 121 -10.68 -16.74 -11.49
N GLU A 122 -11.26 -15.55 -11.62
CA GLU A 122 -11.03 -14.61 -12.72
C GLU A 122 -9.75 -13.78 -12.55
N GLY A 123 -9.08 -13.87 -11.42
CA GLY A 123 -7.89 -13.09 -11.12
C GLY A 123 -8.17 -11.67 -10.60
N LEU A 124 -7.12 -10.87 -10.46
CA LEU A 124 -7.20 -9.51 -9.97
C LEU A 124 -7.62 -8.54 -11.08
N ASN A 125 -8.70 -7.80 -10.83
CA ASN A 125 -9.03 -6.63 -11.65
C ASN A 125 -8.27 -5.41 -11.09
N VAL A 126 -7.12 -5.12 -11.68
CA VAL A 126 -6.19 -4.07 -11.21
C VAL A 126 -6.85 -2.69 -11.25
N GLU A 127 -7.56 -2.36 -12.31
CA GLU A 127 -8.18 -1.05 -12.45
C GLU A 127 -9.28 -0.82 -11.40
N ARG A 128 -10.09 -1.84 -11.16
CA ARG A 128 -11.14 -1.76 -10.13
C ARG A 128 -10.55 -1.65 -8.73
N ALA A 129 -9.49 -2.41 -8.45
CA ALA A 129 -8.77 -2.35 -7.17
C ALA A 129 -8.19 -0.95 -6.93
N ARG A 130 -7.50 -0.39 -7.93
CA ARG A 130 -6.99 0.99 -7.87
C ARG A 130 -8.10 1.99 -7.57
N GLN A 131 -9.22 1.90 -8.30
CA GLN A 131 -10.33 2.82 -8.13
C GLN A 131 -10.91 2.78 -6.72
N LEU A 132 -11.08 1.59 -6.15
CA LEU A 132 -11.56 1.43 -4.77
C LEU A 132 -10.59 2.06 -3.76
N ALA A 133 -9.29 1.89 -3.96
CA ALA A 133 -8.29 2.50 -3.11
C ALA A 133 -8.25 4.04 -3.26
N TYR A 134 -8.38 4.57 -4.47
CA TYR A 134 -8.49 6.01 -4.72
C TYR A 134 -9.73 6.61 -4.05
N ASP A 135 -10.85 5.91 -4.13
CA ASP A 135 -12.10 6.36 -3.49
C ASP A 135 -11.95 6.44 -1.97
N TYR A 136 -11.27 5.46 -1.37
CA TYR A 136 -10.94 5.51 0.06
C TYR A 136 -10.12 6.76 0.41
N VAL A 137 -9.06 7.05 -0.36
CA VAL A 137 -8.21 8.23 -0.15
C VAL A 137 -9.05 9.51 -0.22
N ARG A 138 -9.87 9.63 -1.24
CA ARG A 138 -10.74 10.80 -1.44
C ARG A 138 -11.67 11.00 -0.24
N VAL A 139 -12.31 9.95 0.23
CA VAL A 139 -13.20 10.01 1.40
C VAL A 139 -12.45 10.48 2.65
N GLN A 140 -11.26 9.96 2.90
CA GLN A 140 -10.46 10.37 4.05
C GLN A 140 -10.05 11.84 3.96
N LEU A 141 -9.61 12.31 2.82
CA LEU A 141 -9.20 13.70 2.61
C LEU A 141 -10.38 14.67 2.63
N ASP A 142 -11.51 14.30 2.07
CA ASP A 142 -12.72 15.13 2.08
C ASP A 142 -13.31 15.27 3.49
N ALA A 143 -13.30 14.23 4.29
CA ALA A 143 -13.72 14.27 5.69
C ALA A 143 -12.89 15.29 6.49
N ALA A 144 -11.59 15.37 6.25
CA ALA A 144 -10.70 16.35 6.87
C ALA A 144 -11.04 17.79 6.48
N ARG A 145 -11.33 18.02 5.20
CA ARG A 145 -11.72 19.35 4.67
C ARG A 145 -13.02 19.83 5.30
N HIS A 146 -14.03 18.97 5.43
CA HIS A 146 -15.32 19.30 6.07
C HIS A 146 -15.15 19.64 7.54
N THR A 147 -14.32 18.93 8.28
CA THR A 147 -14.03 19.21 9.68
C THR A 147 -13.38 20.59 9.85
N ARG A 148 -12.43 20.97 8.98
CA ARG A 148 -11.78 22.29 9.01
C ARG A 148 -12.77 23.42 8.71
N THR A 149 -13.63 23.25 7.73
CA THR A 149 -14.65 24.24 7.37
C THR A 149 -15.58 24.49 8.55
N ARG A 150 -16.10 23.43 9.18
CA ARG A 150 -16.95 23.56 10.39
C ARG A 150 -16.23 24.27 11.54
N ALA A 151 -14.97 23.95 11.81
CA ALA A 151 -14.19 24.60 12.85
C ALA A 151 -14.03 26.11 12.57
N ASN A 152 -13.83 26.51 11.32
CA ASN A 152 -13.71 27.91 10.91
C ASN A 152 -15.04 28.66 11.02
N ASP A 153 -16.17 28.00 10.75
CA ASP A 153 -17.50 28.60 10.86
C ASP A 153 -17.91 28.91 12.32
N TYR A 154 -17.30 28.24 13.29
CA TYR A 154 -17.54 28.45 14.71
C TYR A 154 -16.46 29.31 15.41
N ALA A 155 -15.45 29.72 14.70
CA ALA A 155 -14.40 30.61 15.20
C ALA A 155 -14.75 32.07 14.92
#